data_494b3dafc60f90fce62ff046fdde90eb
#
_entry.id   494b3dafc60f90fce62ff046fdde90eb
#
_cell.length_a   1.000
_cell.length_b   1.000
_cell.length_c   1.000
_cell.angle_alpha   90.00
_cell.angle_beta   90.00
_cell.angle_gamma   90.00
#
_symmetry.space_group_name_H-M   'P 1'
#
loop_
_entity.id
_entity.type
_entity.pdbx_description
1 polymer ?
#
loop_
_entity_poly.entity_id
_entity_poly.type
_entity_poly.pdbx_seq_one_letter_code
_entity_poly.pdbx_strand_id
1 'polypeptide(L)'
;MTNKKVKKTQSTYIRSINIKHFRGLRNLIIPIGKRITLLCGKNGTSKSSILGIAAQVFSFEKDYEKNTELSYKTITGGNFESVVSEHFRLSAKFDMADSMQTTVSIHDGYTSRDGELTLKLYESKDRIKPRPIVRGNTLSDGNSSRNATHPVIYLSLKRLTPISQRARYTEDNNVYIAENRRDFVALSNRLLSKRSAVAVTATKGSIRSASAHGPNYDHDSVSAGEDNAGQILLAIFSFRKLKEEYPDYKGGLLLIDEADAGLFPAAQRQLIKILTEECDDLNLQVIMTSHSPTMIEDIHNLSTLDARNYQNIYLTDSYGPIKIFENVTWPQIFADLHVQPVLVDTNLLPQINMYFEDKEAYDFYAAIITDRTLNKVTNLLKDVALGCSEYIKLVIRKIPEFTSRSLIILDGDVESVEGFSSIIKLPGALPPDQLIFEFLYNLDPADPYWKNASGFTKPVFLSLCEKISDVLEIDPADDQIDLAELIATFRETSGSEDQRVRSHFKNFAKDKRFVSMVSGGAAKNPYRAWVKHNPELAAAFREDVRKGLRSTLINGHGIESAMLKVLDAPDDQKKLVPKVPG
;
A
#
# COMPACT_ATOMS: atom_id res chain seq x y z
N MET A 1 19.51 31.46 -22.03
CA MET A 1 19.82 30.41 -21.03
C MET A 1 19.50 29.06 -21.66
N THR A 2 20.53 28.36 -22.10
CA THR A 2 20.43 27.09 -22.85
C THR A 2 20.06 25.97 -21.90
N ASN A 3 18.88 25.39 -22.07
CA ASN A 3 18.44 24.14 -21.41
C ASN A 3 19.43 23.00 -21.75
N LYS A 4 20.42 22.77 -20.90
CA LYS A 4 21.16 21.50 -20.91
C LYS A 4 20.20 20.39 -20.51
N LYS A 5 19.65 19.65 -21.49
CA LYS A 5 19.07 18.34 -21.24
C LYS A 5 20.10 17.49 -20.52
N VAL A 6 19.91 17.28 -19.22
CA VAL A 6 20.69 16.29 -18.46
C VAL A 6 20.49 14.96 -19.17
N LYS A 7 21.52 14.44 -19.83
CA LYS A 7 21.51 13.08 -20.37
C LYS A 7 21.28 12.15 -19.19
N LYS A 8 20.09 11.52 -19.13
CA LYS A 8 19.81 10.44 -18.16
C LYS A 8 20.91 9.40 -18.34
N THR A 9 21.79 9.27 -17.35
CA THR A 9 22.84 8.25 -17.33
C THR A 9 22.17 6.90 -17.41
N GLN A 10 22.51 6.10 -18.41
CA GLN A 10 21.96 4.75 -18.55
C GLN A 10 22.59 3.89 -17.43
N SER A 11 21.75 3.18 -16.67
CA SER A 11 22.19 2.31 -15.57
C SER A 11 22.23 0.86 -16.02
N THR A 12 23.13 0.06 -15.46
CA THR A 12 23.14 -1.40 -15.60
C THR A 12 22.08 -2.02 -14.68
N TYR A 13 21.28 -2.96 -15.18
CA TYR A 13 20.28 -3.67 -14.38
C TYR A 13 19.90 -5.01 -15.00
N ILE A 14 19.47 -5.96 -14.17
CA ILE A 14 18.88 -7.25 -14.59
C ILE A 14 17.45 -7.01 -15.07
N ARG A 15 17.10 -7.58 -16.22
CA ARG A 15 15.75 -7.55 -16.80
C ARG A 15 14.93 -8.78 -16.46
N SER A 16 15.58 -9.95 -16.56
CA SER A 16 14.95 -11.24 -16.21
C SER A 16 15.99 -12.32 -15.92
N ILE A 17 15.57 -13.34 -15.20
CA ILE A 17 16.34 -14.55 -14.94
C ILE A 17 15.57 -15.73 -15.49
N ASN A 18 16.15 -16.43 -16.49
CA ASN A 18 15.60 -17.63 -17.07
C ASN A 18 16.33 -18.86 -16.50
N ILE A 19 15.63 -19.68 -15.73
CA ILE A 19 16.18 -20.88 -15.10
C ILE A 19 15.65 -22.09 -15.83
N LYS A 20 16.47 -22.70 -16.70
CA LYS A 20 16.11 -23.95 -17.35
C LYS A 20 16.07 -25.09 -16.32
N HIS A 21 17.10 -25.19 -15.51
CA HIS A 21 17.14 -26.10 -14.35
C HIS A 21 18.23 -25.69 -13.35
N PHE A 22 17.90 -25.72 -12.08
CA PHE A 22 18.81 -25.68 -10.95
C PHE A 22 18.08 -26.14 -9.68
N ARG A 23 18.49 -27.26 -9.09
CA ARG A 23 17.84 -27.87 -7.91
C ARG A 23 16.34 -28.09 -8.15
N GLY A 24 15.46 -27.53 -7.31
CA GLY A 24 14.01 -27.59 -7.45
C GLY A 24 13.41 -26.65 -8.52
N LEU A 25 14.21 -25.71 -9.03
CA LEU A 25 13.77 -24.75 -10.02
C LEU A 25 13.87 -25.32 -11.44
N ARG A 26 12.78 -25.29 -12.21
CA ARG A 26 12.73 -25.80 -13.58
C ARG A 26 11.84 -24.96 -14.47
N ASN A 27 12.38 -24.58 -15.63
CA ASN A 27 11.65 -23.84 -16.68
C ASN A 27 10.94 -22.59 -16.15
N LEU A 28 11.64 -21.74 -15.38
CA LEU A 28 11.12 -20.54 -14.79
C LEU A 28 11.71 -19.31 -15.47
N ILE A 29 10.84 -18.36 -15.81
CA ILE A 29 11.23 -17.02 -16.28
C ILE A 29 10.79 -16.04 -15.21
N ILE A 30 11.74 -15.38 -14.56
CA ILE A 30 11.52 -14.46 -13.44
C ILE A 30 11.76 -13.05 -13.97
N PRO A 31 10.72 -12.23 -14.15
CA PRO A 31 10.89 -10.82 -14.47
C PRO A 31 11.47 -10.07 -13.26
N ILE A 32 12.40 -9.16 -13.51
CA ILE A 32 13.06 -8.37 -12.46
C ILE A 32 12.71 -6.90 -12.67
N GLY A 33 12.16 -6.27 -11.64
CA GLY A 33 11.86 -4.85 -11.63
C GLY A 33 13.13 -3.99 -11.70
N LYS A 34 13.03 -2.84 -12.33
CA LYS A 34 14.19 -1.95 -12.46
C LYS A 34 14.65 -1.36 -11.12
N ARG A 35 13.75 -1.25 -10.14
CA ARG A 35 14.04 -0.75 -8.79
C ARG A 35 14.06 -1.87 -7.77
N ILE A 36 12.89 -2.42 -7.42
CA ILE A 36 12.76 -3.40 -6.36
C ILE A 36 12.03 -4.65 -6.85
N THR A 37 12.62 -5.81 -6.62
CA THR A 37 11.98 -7.12 -6.78
C THR A 37 11.94 -7.84 -5.45
N LEU A 38 10.77 -8.28 -5.04
CA LEU A 38 10.58 -9.15 -3.89
C LEU A 38 10.33 -10.58 -4.34
N LEU A 39 11.20 -11.49 -3.93
CA LEU A 39 11.00 -12.93 -4.06
C LEU A 39 10.35 -13.43 -2.78
N CYS A 40 9.13 -13.87 -2.84
CA CYS A 40 8.37 -14.33 -1.67
C CYS A 40 7.79 -15.73 -1.87
N GLY A 41 7.21 -16.30 -0.83
CA GLY A 41 6.67 -17.67 -0.82
C GLY A 41 7.15 -18.49 0.36
N LYS A 42 6.69 -19.73 0.45
CA LYS A 42 7.00 -20.66 1.56
C LYS A 42 8.49 -21.00 1.67
N ASN A 43 8.89 -21.58 2.79
CA ASN A 43 10.24 -22.11 2.96
C ASN A 43 10.52 -23.22 1.95
N GLY A 44 11.77 -23.36 1.51
CA GLY A 44 12.16 -24.40 0.55
C GLY A 44 11.96 -24.07 -0.93
N THR A 45 11.35 -22.93 -1.28
CA THR A 45 11.11 -22.52 -2.67
C THR A 45 12.34 -21.93 -3.38
N SER A 46 13.53 -22.13 -2.84
CA SER A 46 14.82 -21.74 -3.47
C SER A 46 15.04 -20.25 -3.73
N LYS A 47 14.39 -19.36 -2.98
CA LYS A 47 14.53 -17.89 -3.11
C LYS A 47 15.98 -17.41 -3.03
N SER A 48 16.73 -17.83 -2.01
CA SER A 48 18.14 -17.46 -1.84
C SER A 48 19.04 -17.98 -2.98
N SER A 49 18.65 -19.08 -3.66
CA SER A 49 19.36 -19.55 -4.84
C SER A 49 19.19 -18.60 -6.03
N ILE A 50 18.03 -17.97 -6.17
CA ILE A 50 17.77 -16.96 -7.21
C ILE A 50 18.61 -15.71 -6.96
N LEU A 51 18.75 -15.26 -5.69
CA LEU A 51 19.68 -14.17 -5.34
C LEU A 51 21.12 -14.52 -5.73
N GLY A 52 21.54 -15.76 -5.48
CA GLY A 52 22.87 -16.22 -5.87
C GLY A 52 23.10 -16.20 -7.38
N ILE A 53 22.11 -16.61 -8.17
CA ILE A 53 22.18 -16.53 -9.65
C ILE A 53 22.34 -15.08 -10.09
N ALA A 54 21.57 -14.15 -9.52
CA ALA A 54 21.65 -12.73 -9.83
C ALA A 54 23.03 -12.14 -9.50
N ALA A 55 23.64 -12.57 -8.37
CA ALA A 55 24.94 -12.06 -7.96
C ALA A 55 26.10 -12.56 -8.83
N GLN A 56 26.07 -13.84 -9.22
CA GLN A 56 27.23 -14.51 -9.81
C GLN A 56 27.51 -14.17 -11.28
N VAL A 57 26.63 -13.42 -11.95
CA VAL A 57 26.86 -12.94 -13.31
C VAL A 57 27.67 -11.65 -13.36
N PHE A 58 27.89 -11.01 -12.22
CA PHE A 58 28.60 -9.75 -12.10
C PHE A 58 29.96 -9.88 -11.40
N SER A 59 30.87 -8.98 -11.75
CA SER A 59 32.16 -8.74 -11.07
C SER A 59 32.48 -7.26 -11.16
N PHE A 60 33.16 -6.71 -10.16
CA PHE A 60 33.54 -5.31 -10.13
C PHE A 60 35.05 -5.13 -9.88
N GLU A 61 35.85 -5.99 -10.52
CA GLU A 61 37.32 -5.96 -10.42
C GLU A 61 37.97 -5.20 -11.59
N LYS A 62 37.29 -5.16 -12.74
CA LYS A 62 37.84 -4.57 -13.95
C LYS A 62 36.74 -3.90 -14.78
N ASP A 63 37.00 -2.70 -15.25
CA ASP A 63 36.30 -2.05 -16.35
C ASP A 63 36.86 -2.59 -17.67
N TYR A 64 36.13 -3.45 -18.32
CA TYR A 64 36.58 -4.12 -19.54
C TYR A 64 36.54 -3.21 -20.77
N GLU A 65 35.72 -2.16 -20.75
CA GLU A 65 35.64 -1.20 -21.86
C GLU A 65 36.89 -0.29 -21.88
N LYS A 66 37.32 0.13 -20.68
CA LYS A 66 38.52 0.97 -20.51
C LYS A 66 39.80 0.17 -20.25
N ASN A 67 39.69 -1.13 -20.06
CA ASN A 67 40.75 -2.05 -19.68
C ASN A 67 41.49 -1.63 -18.40
N THR A 68 40.80 -1.03 -17.43
CA THR A 68 41.34 -0.53 -16.15
C THR A 68 40.86 -1.40 -14.98
N GLU A 69 41.74 -1.60 -14.01
CA GLU A 69 41.37 -2.27 -12.75
C GLU A 69 40.52 -1.36 -11.86
N LEU A 70 39.54 -1.93 -11.20
CA LEU A 70 38.62 -1.26 -10.26
C LEU A 70 39.00 -1.67 -8.84
N SER A 71 39.67 -0.79 -8.09
CA SER A 71 40.12 -1.07 -6.73
C SER A 71 39.22 -0.52 -5.63
N TYR A 72 37.98 -0.13 -5.99
CA TYR A 72 37.00 0.43 -5.05
C TYR A 72 36.55 -0.60 -4.03
N LYS A 73 36.38 -0.16 -2.78
CA LYS A 73 35.99 -1.01 -1.66
C LYS A 73 34.71 -0.47 -1.00
N THR A 74 33.89 -1.39 -0.49
CA THR A 74 32.78 -1.02 0.40
C THR A 74 33.30 -0.31 1.64
N ILE A 75 32.45 0.38 2.37
CA ILE A 75 32.79 1.00 3.65
C ILE A 75 33.40 -0.01 4.62
N THR A 76 32.98 -1.25 4.56
CA THR A 76 33.54 -2.33 5.37
C THR A 76 34.87 -2.90 4.82
N GLY A 77 35.39 -2.33 3.72
CA GLY A 77 36.65 -2.76 3.10
C GLY A 77 36.57 -4.05 2.25
N GLY A 78 35.35 -4.58 2.05
CA GLY A 78 35.08 -5.69 1.12
C GLY A 78 35.06 -5.25 -0.32
N ASN A 79 35.08 -6.20 -1.26
CA ASN A 79 34.86 -5.93 -2.67
C ASN A 79 33.36 -5.72 -2.96
N PHE A 80 33.04 -5.02 -4.05
CA PHE A 80 31.68 -4.94 -4.58
C PHE A 80 31.35 -6.17 -5.44
N GLU A 81 31.51 -7.33 -4.85
CA GLU A 81 31.21 -8.63 -5.46
C GLU A 81 30.76 -9.60 -4.38
N SER A 82 30.13 -10.68 -4.78
CA SER A 82 29.69 -11.71 -3.85
C SER A 82 30.28 -13.07 -4.17
N VAL A 83 30.83 -13.71 -3.14
CA VAL A 83 31.49 -15.00 -3.28
C VAL A 83 30.47 -16.16 -3.33
N VAL A 84 30.76 -17.17 -4.14
CA VAL A 84 29.89 -18.35 -4.35
C VAL A 84 29.44 -19.00 -3.04
N SER A 85 30.33 -19.12 -2.05
CA SER A 85 30.04 -19.77 -0.78
C SER A 85 29.06 -19.02 0.12
N GLU A 86 28.77 -17.76 -0.17
CA GLU A 86 27.77 -16.97 0.55
C GLU A 86 26.34 -17.29 0.07
N HIS A 87 26.20 -17.68 -1.21
CA HIS A 87 24.92 -17.99 -1.82
C HIS A 87 24.62 -19.50 -1.85
N PHE A 88 25.63 -20.28 -2.24
CA PHE A 88 25.42 -21.70 -2.55
C PHE A 88 26.23 -22.59 -1.61
N ARG A 89 25.54 -23.29 -0.74
CA ARG A 89 26.12 -24.47 -0.09
C ARG A 89 25.96 -25.65 -1.06
N LEU A 90 26.89 -25.75 -2.03
CA LEU A 90 26.82 -26.79 -3.06
C LEU A 90 27.02 -28.17 -2.48
N SER A 91 26.16 -29.12 -2.90
CA SER A 91 26.25 -30.54 -2.57
C SER A 91 27.18 -31.23 -3.56
N ALA A 92 28.13 -32.03 -3.03
CA ALA A 92 29.00 -32.84 -3.88
C ALA A 92 28.24 -33.95 -4.62
N LYS A 93 27.04 -34.35 -4.11
CA LYS A 93 26.23 -35.44 -4.69
C LYS A 93 25.20 -34.93 -5.73
N PHE A 94 24.60 -33.76 -5.50
CA PHE A 94 23.45 -33.29 -6.29
C PHE A 94 23.76 -32.09 -7.17
N ASP A 95 24.71 -31.23 -6.79
CA ASP A 95 25.09 -30.08 -7.56
C ASP A 95 26.33 -30.39 -8.41
N MET A 96 26.20 -31.34 -9.34
CA MET A 96 27.28 -31.77 -10.25
C MET A 96 27.44 -30.79 -11.42
N ALA A 97 28.47 -30.96 -12.23
CA ALA A 97 28.60 -30.26 -13.50
C ALA A 97 27.31 -30.42 -14.32
N ASP A 98 26.94 -29.36 -15.04
CA ASP A 98 25.72 -29.27 -15.85
C ASP A 98 24.37 -29.42 -15.09
N SER A 99 24.36 -29.58 -13.74
CA SER A 99 23.12 -29.56 -12.96
C SER A 99 22.49 -28.18 -12.82
N MET A 100 23.13 -27.14 -13.36
CA MET A 100 22.66 -25.76 -13.42
C MET A 100 22.77 -25.22 -14.85
N GLN A 101 21.66 -24.72 -15.37
CA GLN A 101 21.64 -23.93 -16.59
C GLN A 101 20.67 -22.76 -16.42
N THR A 102 21.21 -21.57 -16.32
CA THR A 102 20.44 -20.33 -16.11
C THR A 102 20.96 -19.24 -17.03
N THR A 103 20.07 -18.39 -17.52
CA THR A 103 20.42 -17.24 -18.34
C THR A 103 19.88 -15.97 -17.69
N VAL A 104 20.74 -14.99 -17.49
CA VAL A 104 20.38 -13.69 -16.93
C VAL A 104 20.43 -12.65 -18.05
N SER A 105 19.28 -12.06 -18.36
CA SER A 105 19.18 -10.96 -19.33
C SER A 105 19.38 -9.63 -18.60
N ILE A 106 20.33 -8.82 -19.08
CA ILE A 106 20.66 -7.52 -18.49
C ILE A 106 20.61 -6.40 -19.52
N HIS A 107 20.40 -5.19 -19.03
CA HIS A 107 20.79 -3.97 -19.74
C HIS A 107 22.12 -3.51 -19.19
N ASP A 108 23.12 -3.35 -20.05
CA ASP A 108 24.44 -2.88 -19.65
C ASP A 108 24.57 -1.36 -19.89
N GLY A 109 24.70 -0.61 -18.81
CA GLY A 109 24.84 0.85 -18.86
C GLY A 109 26.20 1.34 -19.38
N TYR A 110 27.24 0.49 -19.40
CA TYR A 110 28.56 0.84 -19.94
C TYR A 110 28.53 0.83 -21.46
N THR A 111 27.98 -0.22 -22.06
CA THR A 111 27.88 -0.37 -23.52
C THR A 111 26.56 0.14 -24.09
N SER A 112 25.57 0.44 -23.23
CA SER A 112 24.21 0.82 -23.63
C SER A 112 23.51 -0.25 -24.49
N ARG A 113 23.81 -1.52 -24.25
CA ARG A 113 23.26 -2.68 -24.99
C ARG A 113 22.55 -3.65 -24.05
N ASP A 114 21.59 -4.36 -24.57
CA ASP A 114 20.98 -5.51 -23.92
C ASP A 114 21.81 -6.76 -24.23
N GLY A 115 21.95 -7.63 -23.23
CA GLY A 115 22.70 -8.86 -23.41
C GLY A 115 22.28 -9.97 -22.45
N GLU A 116 22.84 -11.13 -22.68
CA GLU A 116 22.56 -12.33 -21.91
C GLU A 116 23.85 -12.96 -21.39
N LEU A 117 23.79 -13.43 -20.14
CA LEU A 117 24.87 -14.16 -19.49
C LEU A 117 24.34 -15.54 -19.03
N THR A 118 24.93 -16.60 -19.57
CA THR A 118 24.57 -17.96 -19.16
C THR A 118 25.48 -18.43 -18.03
N LEU A 119 24.89 -18.86 -16.91
CA LEU A 119 25.56 -19.39 -15.73
C LEU A 119 25.37 -20.90 -15.68
N LYS A 120 26.46 -21.66 -15.57
CA LYS A 120 26.49 -23.12 -15.43
C LYS A 120 27.46 -23.55 -14.35
N LEU A 121 27.24 -24.76 -13.79
CA LEU A 121 28.21 -25.39 -12.89
C LEU A 121 29.27 -26.16 -13.70
N TYR A 122 30.52 -25.90 -13.37
CA TYR A 122 31.68 -26.58 -13.96
C TYR A 122 32.56 -27.22 -12.91
N GLU A 123 33.07 -28.42 -13.23
CA GLU A 123 34.09 -29.07 -12.42
C GLU A 123 35.45 -28.37 -12.61
N SER A 124 36.22 -28.37 -11.54
CA SER A 124 37.61 -27.88 -11.57
C SER A 124 38.51 -29.01 -11.02
N LYS A 125 39.64 -29.24 -11.67
CA LYS A 125 40.59 -30.27 -11.25
C LYS A 125 41.11 -30.08 -9.82
N ASP A 126 41.07 -28.86 -9.33
CA ASP A 126 41.63 -28.48 -8.01
C ASP A 126 40.58 -28.39 -6.91
N ARG A 127 39.34 -28.80 -7.14
CA ARG A 127 38.23 -28.67 -6.17
C ARG A 127 37.28 -29.85 -6.21
N ILE A 128 36.86 -30.29 -5.02
CA ILE A 128 35.88 -31.37 -4.85
C ILE A 128 34.49 -31.00 -5.33
N LYS A 129 34.14 -29.70 -5.30
CA LYS A 129 32.81 -29.21 -5.67
C LYS A 129 32.89 -28.31 -6.91
N PRO A 130 31.92 -28.44 -7.81
CA PRO A 130 31.83 -27.55 -8.98
C PRO A 130 31.57 -26.12 -8.53
N ARG A 131 31.78 -25.17 -9.43
CA ARG A 131 31.49 -23.76 -9.21
C ARG A 131 30.66 -23.19 -10.35
N PRO A 132 29.78 -22.21 -10.09
CA PRO A 132 29.09 -21.49 -11.13
C PRO A 132 30.08 -20.59 -11.90
N ILE A 133 30.04 -20.68 -13.22
CA ILE A 133 30.88 -19.87 -14.11
C ILE A 133 29.99 -19.32 -15.22
N VAL A 134 30.19 -18.05 -15.56
CA VAL A 134 29.56 -17.43 -16.71
C VAL A 134 30.15 -18.00 -18.01
N ARG A 135 29.26 -18.38 -18.93
CA ARG A 135 29.59 -18.77 -20.29
C ARG A 135 28.54 -18.16 -21.23
N GLY A 136 28.90 -17.79 -22.43
CA GLY A 136 27.95 -17.21 -23.38
C GLY A 136 27.54 -15.78 -23.02
N ASN A 137 28.46 -14.94 -22.54
CA ASN A 137 28.24 -13.52 -22.37
C ASN A 137 28.15 -12.85 -23.76
N THR A 138 26.96 -12.39 -24.14
CA THR A 138 26.72 -11.77 -25.45
C THR A 138 27.14 -10.31 -25.55
N LEU A 139 27.50 -9.68 -24.40
CA LEU A 139 28.01 -8.31 -24.36
C LEU A 139 29.50 -8.25 -24.66
N SER A 140 30.19 -9.37 -24.64
CA SER A 140 31.63 -9.44 -24.76
C SER A 140 32.07 -9.76 -26.18
N ASP A 141 32.72 -8.83 -26.83
CA ASP A 141 33.38 -9.04 -28.12
C ASP A 141 34.68 -9.84 -27.91
N GLY A 142 34.61 -11.18 -28.04
CA GLY A 142 35.76 -12.09 -28.00
C GLY A 142 35.87 -13.02 -26.80
N ASN A 143 35.55 -12.63 -25.57
CA ASN A 143 35.59 -13.54 -24.40
C ASN A 143 34.22 -13.76 -23.78
N SER A 144 33.47 -14.73 -24.26
CA SER A 144 32.14 -15.06 -23.76
C SER A 144 32.12 -15.66 -22.34
N SER A 145 33.28 -15.83 -21.70
CA SER A 145 33.39 -16.45 -20.36
C SER A 145 33.61 -15.43 -19.24
N ARG A 146 33.44 -14.14 -19.50
CA ARG A 146 33.60 -13.11 -18.48
C ARG A 146 32.25 -12.66 -17.88
N ASN A 147 32.29 -12.26 -16.61
CA ASN A 147 31.18 -11.62 -15.93
C ASN A 147 30.96 -10.20 -16.51
N ALA A 148 29.75 -9.64 -16.33
CA ALA A 148 29.50 -8.23 -16.62
C ALA A 148 30.07 -7.34 -15.50
N THR A 149 30.56 -6.15 -15.85
CA THR A 149 31.06 -5.17 -14.86
C THR A 149 29.87 -4.51 -14.17
N HIS A 150 29.67 -4.80 -12.88
CA HIS A 150 28.63 -4.15 -12.07
C HIS A 150 28.88 -4.36 -10.57
N PRO A 151 28.80 -3.32 -9.73
CA PRO A 151 29.00 -3.48 -8.30
C PRO A 151 27.81 -4.19 -7.64
N VAL A 152 28.12 -5.21 -6.81
CA VAL A 152 27.12 -6.02 -6.10
C VAL A 152 27.44 -6.03 -4.62
N ILE A 153 26.41 -5.85 -3.78
CA ILE A 153 26.47 -6.14 -2.34
C ILE A 153 25.38 -7.17 -2.02
N TYR A 154 25.79 -8.24 -1.36
CA TYR A 154 24.88 -9.28 -0.86
C TYR A 154 24.83 -9.29 0.66
N LEU A 155 23.65 -9.12 1.21
CA LEU A 155 23.37 -9.17 2.64
C LEU A 155 22.74 -10.52 2.97
N SER A 156 23.59 -11.48 3.40
CA SER A 156 23.14 -12.80 3.81
C SER A 156 22.58 -12.81 5.24
N LEU A 157 21.95 -13.94 5.65
CA LEU A 157 21.48 -14.17 7.02
C LEU A 157 22.59 -14.12 8.09
N LYS A 158 23.88 -14.21 7.71
CA LYS A 158 25.00 -14.04 8.65
C LYS A 158 24.95 -12.69 9.37
N ARG A 159 24.35 -11.66 8.76
CA ARG A 159 24.19 -10.33 9.37
C ARG A 159 23.39 -10.36 10.68
N LEU A 160 22.54 -11.37 10.88
CA LEU A 160 21.72 -11.55 12.08
C LEU A 160 22.45 -12.25 13.23
N THR A 161 23.73 -12.61 13.04
CA THR A 161 24.53 -13.21 14.12
C THR A 161 24.65 -12.22 15.28
N PRO A 162 24.19 -12.60 16.50
CA PRO A 162 24.27 -11.74 17.66
C PRO A 162 25.68 -11.22 17.93
N ILE A 163 25.80 -9.99 18.40
CA ILE A 163 27.08 -9.33 18.70
C ILE A 163 27.92 -10.22 19.64
N SER A 164 27.29 -10.82 20.67
CA SER A 164 27.93 -11.72 21.62
C SER A 164 28.58 -12.97 21.01
N GLN A 165 28.21 -13.33 19.80
CA GLN A 165 28.76 -14.49 19.07
C GLN A 165 29.80 -14.10 17.99
N ARG A 166 30.10 -12.82 17.83
CA ARG A 166 31.05 -12.32 16.82
C ARG A 166 32.48 -12.41 17.33
N ALA A 167 33.31 -13.15 16.62
CA ALA A 167 34.73 -13.24 16.94
C ALA A 167 35.48 -11.96 16.57
N ARG A 168 36.45 -11.58 17.39
CA ARG A 168 37.34 -10.42 17.21
C ARG A 168 36.58 -9.09 17.06
N TYR A 169 35.49 -8.93 17.80
CA TYR A 169 34.64 -7.77 17.79
C TYR A 169 35.33 -6.58 18.50
N THR A 170 35.56 -5.50 17.78
CA THR A 170 36.16 -4.25 18.28
C THR A 170 35.62 -3.06 17.50
N GLU A 171 35.71 -1.88 18.07
CA GLU A 171 35.42 -0.62 17.35
C GLU A 171 36.30 -0.46 16.11
N ASP A 172 35.76 0.21 15.12
CA ASP A 172 36.43 0.56 13.87
C ASP A 172 36.31 2.07 13.59
N ASN A 173 37.47 2.75 13.48
CA ASN A 173 37.51 4.18 13.15
C ASN A 173 37.27 4.37 11.64
N ASN A 174 36.02 4.24 11.23
CA ASN A 174 35.67 4.42 9.83
C ASN A 174 35.42 5.90 9.51
N VAL A 175 36.34 6.49 8.72
CA VAL A 175 36.31 7.91 8.37
C VAL A 175 35.02 8.29 7.65
N TYR A 176 34.58 7.51 6.66
CA TYR A 176 33.40 7.85 5.88
C TYR A 176 32.12 7.85 6.76
N ILE A 177 31.99 6.93 7.70
CA ILE A 177 30.87 6.92 8.67
C ILE A 177 30.95 8.11 9.62
N ALA A 178 32.15 8.49 10.06
CA ALA A 178 32.34 9.65 10.94
C ALA A 178 31.94 10.96 10.24
N GLU A 179 32.33 11.15 8.98
CA GLU A 179 31.96 12.31 8.15
C GLU A 179 30.45 12.36 7.86
N ASN A 180 29.80 11.21 7.63
CA ASN A 180 28.38 11.09 7.31
C ASN A 180 27.50 10.71 8.52
N ARG A 181 28.01 10.93 9.75
CA ARG A 181 27.35 10.51 11.00
C ARG A 181 25.92 10.99 11.13
N ARG A 182 25.64 12.26 10.79
CA ARG A 182 24.31 12.86 10.93
C ARG A 182 23.28 12.13 10.05
N ASP A 183 23.64 11.90 8.80
CA ASP A 183 22.76 11.25 7.83
C ASP A 183 22.51 9.78 8.19
N PHE A 184 23.57 9.07 8.63
CA PHE A 184 23.45 7.69 9.07
C PHE A 184 22.49 7.54 10.26
N VAL A 185 22.66 8.40 11.29
CA VAL A 185 21.78 8.41 12.47
C VAL A 185 20.34 8.79 12.09
N ALA A 186 20.16 9.79 11.21
CA ALA A 186 18.83 10.19 10.74
C ALA A 186 18.10 9.06 10.00
N LEU A 187 18.81 8.38 9.07
CA LEU A 187 18.24 7.23 8.34
C LEU A 187 17.97 6.04 9.27
N SER A 188 18.83 5.76 10.26
CA SER A 188 18.59 4.73 11.25
C SER A 188 17.36 5.03 12.10
N ASN A 189 17.20 6.25 12.57
CA ASN A 189 16.02 6.68 13.31
C ASN A 189 14.74 6.57 12.47
N ARG A 190 14.82 6.95 11.18
CA ARG A 190 13.70 6.84 10.24
C ARG A 190 13.34 5.37 10.00
N LEU A 191 14.33 4.52 9.71
CA LEU A 191 14.14 3.10 9.44
C LEU A 191 13.45 2.39 10.62
N LEU A 192 13.92 2.66 11.82
CA LEU A 192 13.40 2.03 13.04
C LEU A 192 12.25 2.81 13.69
N SER A 193 11.75 3.86 13.04
CA SER A 193 10.64 4.71 13.54
C SER A 193 10.87 5.20 14.97
N LYS A 194 12.12 5.59 15.30
CA LYS A 194 12.53 6.08 16.60
C LYS A 194 13.23 7.44 16.49
N ARG A 195 13.50 8.08 17.61
CA ARG A 195 14.20 9.39 17.69
C ARG A 195 15.36 9.39 18.70
N SER A 196 15.64 8.23 19.30
CA SER A 196 16.55 8.11 20.42
C SER A 196 18.02 7.94 20.03
N ALA A 197 18.32 7.52 18.80
CA ALA A 197 19.70 7.38 18.37
C ALA A 197 20.31 8.76 18.10
N VAL A 198 21.49 9.02 18.68
CA VAL A 198 22.25 10.29 18.57
C VAL A 198 23.68 10.08 18.12
N ALA A 199 24.18 8.85 18.16
CA ALA A 199 25.54 8.46 17.78
C ALA A 199 25.53 7.23 16.91
N VAL A 200 26.63 6.99 16.20
CA VAL A 200 26.88 5.76 15.45
C VAL A 200 28.31 5.31 15.71
N THR A 201 28.50 4.03 15.95
CA THR A 201 29.80 3.39 16.10
C THR A 201 29.93 2.29 15.06
N ALA A 202 30.98 2.37 14.24
CA ALA A 202 31.36 1.28 13.34
C ALA A 202 32.15 0.21 14.10
N THR A 203 31.96 -1.04 13.74
CA THR A 203 32.61 -2.19 14.38
C THR A 203 33.19 -3.13 13.35
N LYS A 204 34.27 -3.81 13.71
CA LYS A 204 34.94 -4.83 12.91
C LYS A 204 35.04 -6.15 13.67
N GLY A 205 35.19 -7.24 12.92
CA GLY A 205 35.27 -8.59 13.47
C GLY A 205 34.91 -9.62 12.41
N SER A 206 34.34 -10.74 12.83
CA SER A 206 33.80 -11.75 11.90
C SER A 206 32.67 -11.20 11.03
N ILE A 207 31.96 -10.19 11.53
CA ILE A 207 30.97 -9.38 10.80
C ILE A 207 31.29 -7.92 11.09
N ARG A 208 31.35 -7.11 10.05
CA ARG A 208 31.50 -5.66 10.17
C ARG A 208 30.13 -5.01 10.17
N SER A 209 29.93 -4.04 11.06
CA SER A 209 28.64 -3.36 11.25
C SER A 209 28.84 -1.89 11.58
N ALA A 210 27.79 -1.10 11.52
CA ALA A 210 27.71 0.21 12.13
C ALA A 210 26.34 0.35 12.77
N SER A 211 26.30 0.55 14.07
CA SER A 211 25.06 0.61 14.83
C SER A 211 24.84 2.01 15.39
N ALA A 212 23.64 2.56 15.08
CA ALA A 212 23.22 3.82 15.68
C ALA A 212 22.64 3.56 17.07
N HIS A 213 23.12 4.31 18.06
CA HIS A 213 22.76 4.12 19.48
C HIS A 213 22.40 5.42 20.19
N GLY A 214 21.72 5.30 21.32
CA GLY A 214 21.27 6.43 22.16
C GLY A 214 22.34 6.93 23.12
N PRO A 215 22.00 7.93 23.96
CA PRO A 215 22.93 8.48 24.95
C PRO A 215 23.17 7.56 26.15
N ASN A 216 22.27 6.59 26.39
CA ASN A 216 22.27 5.73 27.57
C ASN A 216 22.69 4.29 27.29
N TYR A 217 23.07 3.97 26.07
CA TYR A 217 23.56 2.66 25.64
C TYR A 217 24.49 2.83 24.43
N ASP A 218 25.39 1.91 24.24
CA ASP A 218 26.40 1.90 23.19
C ASP A 218 26.17 0.77 22.16
N HIS A 219 27.12 0.60 21.25
CA HIS A 219 27.10 -0.40 20.20
C HIS A 219 27.10 -1.85 20.71
N ASP A 220 27.56 -2.11 21.96
CA ASP A 220 27.54 -3.44 22.56
C ASP A 220 26.14 -3.86 23.03
N SER A 221 25.29 -2.87 23.30
CA SER A 221 23.95 -3.04 23.88
C SER A 221 22.82 -2.89 22.85
N VAL A 222 23.13 -2.69 21.55
CA VAL A 222 22.11 -2.58 20.51
C VAL A 222 21.38 -3.90 20.29
N SER A 223 20.10 -3.82 19.97
CA SER A 223 19.30 -5.00 19.59
C SER A 223 19.73 -5.58 18.24
N ALA A 224 19.41 -6.85 18.01
CA ALA A 224 19.66 -7.48 16.71
C ALA A 224 18.98 -6.75 15.53
N GLY A 225 17.81 -6.14 15.77
CA GLY A 225 17.11 -5.33 14.77
C GLY A 225 17.83 -4.02 14.46
N GLU A 226 18.40 -3.35 15.46
CA GLU A 226 19.22 -2.13 15.27
C GLU A 226 20.50 -2.43 14.53
N ASP A 227 21.18 -3.51 14.87
CA ASP A 227 22.38 -3.94 14.17
C ASP A 227 22.08 -4.36 12.72
N ASN A 228 21.00 -5.11 12.47
CA ASN A 228 20.55 -5.43 11.13
C ASN A 228 20.26 -4.17 10.28
N ALA A 229 19.53 -3.22 10.86
CA ALA A 229 19.29 -1.93 10.21
C ALA A 229 20.62 -1.22 9.87
N GLY A 230 21.56 -1.24 10.79
CA GLY A 230 22.92 -0.69 10.58
C GLY A 230 23.64 -1.33 9.41
N GLN A 231 23.56 -2.64 9.25
CA GLN A 231 24.23 -3.35 8.13
C GLN A 231 23.55 -3.05 6.78
N ILE A 232 22.22 -2.91 6.74
CA ILE A 232 21.51 -2.49 5.53
C ILE A 232 21.94 -1.05 5.15
N LEU A 233 22.01 -0.14 6.11
CA LEU A 233 22.46 1.23 5.88
C LEU A 233 23.93 1.27 5.42
N LEU A 234 24.81 0.46 5.99
CA LEU A 234 26.20 0.36 5.51
C LEU A 234 26.30 -0.04 4.04
N ALA A 235 25.44 -0.94 3.56
CA ALA A 235 25.39 -1.29 2.15
C ALA A 235 24.96 -0.08 1.29
N ILE A 236 23.93 0.65 1.69
CA ILE A 236 23.47 1.86 1.01
C ILE A 236 24.58 2.92 0.98
N PHE A 237 25.19 3.21 2.12
CA PHE A 237 26.29 4.18 2.21
C PHE A 237 27.53 3.75 1.43
N SER A 238 27.77 2.43 1.28
CA SER A 238 28.85 1.93 0.40
C SER A 238 28.59 2.28 -1.06
N PHE A 239 27.35 2.22 -1.54
CA PHE A 239 27.01 2.67 -2.89
C PHE A 239 27.06 4.20 -3.02
N ARG A 240 26.68 4.96 -1.98
CA ARG A 240 26.86 6.43 -1.96
C ARG A 240 28.32 6.80 -2.13
N LYS A 241 29.21 6.20 -1.32
CA LYS A 241 30.67 6.36 -1.42
C LYS A 241 31.18 5.98 -2.80
N LEU A 242 30.77 4.84 -3.36
CA LEU A 242 31.19 4.43 -4.69
C LEU A 242 30.77 5.42 -5.76
N LYS A 243 29.54 5.96 -5.69
CA LYS A 243 29.06 6.99 -6.64
C LYS A 243 29.86 8.27 -6.56
N GLU A 244 30.36 8.66 -5.38
CA GLU A 244 31.21 9.83 -5.18
C GLU A 244 32.63 9.61 -5.73
N GLU A 245 33.20 8.41 -5.53
CA GLU A 245 34.58 8.09 -5.89
C GLU A 245 34.74 7.60 -7.35
N TYR A 246 33.69 6.99 -7.95
CA TYR A 246 33.77 6.40 -9.27
C TYR A 246 32.99 7.22 -10.32
N PRO A 247 33.70 8.00 -11.19
CA PRO A 247 33.03 8.88 -12.17
C PRO A 247 32.13 8.15 -13.19
N ASP A 248 32.48 6.89 -13.51
CA ASP A 248 31.72 6.07 -14.46
C ASP A 248 30.64 5.19 -13.79
N TYR A 249 30.24 5.53 -12.59
CA TYR A 249 29.22 4.79 -11.85
C TYR A 249 27.92 4.60 -12.67
N LYS A 250 27.53 3.37 -12.90
CA LYS A 250 26.32 2.97 -13.67
C LYS A 250 25.25 2.29 -12.82
N GLY A 251 25.20 2.61 -11.53
CA GLY A 251 24.30 1.98 -10.58
C GLY A 251 24.92 0.80 -9.84
N GLY A 252 24.12 0.10 -9.06
CA GLY A 252 24.56 -1.06 -8.27
C GLY A 252 23.43 -2.05 -8.02
N LEU A 253 23.81 -3.28 -7.69
CA LEU A 253 22.86 -4.35 -7.33
C LEU A 253 22.97 -4.63 -5.82
N LEU A 254 21.89 -4.41 -5.09
CA LEU A 254 21.75 -4.74 -3.68
C LEU A 254 20.86 -5.98 -3.52
N LEU A 255 21.42 -7.03 -2.95
CA LEU A 255 20.73 -8.28 -2.68
C LEU A 255 20.54 -8.46 -1.18
N ILE A 256 19.31 -8.69 -0.72
CA ILE A 256 18.99 -8.85 0.71
C ILE A 256 18.22 -10.15 0.92
N ASP A 257 18.85 -11.11 1.59
CA ASP A 257 18.16 -12.35 1.97
C ASP A 257 17.38 -12.16 3.28
N GLU A 258 16.10 -12.56 3.31
CA GLU A 258 15.17 -12.34 4.44
C GLU A 258 15.19 -10.90 4.97
N ALA A 259 14.79 -9.96 4.13
CA ALA A 259 14.84 -8.52 4.42
C ALA A 259 13.97 -8.11 5.63
N ASP A 260 12.95 -8.90 5.97
CA ASP A 260 12.07 -8.73 7.13
C ASP A 260 12.70 -9.15 8.46
N ALA A 261 13.76 -9.96 8.44
CA ALA A 261 14.30 -10.54 9.65
C ALA A 261 14.81 -9.48 10.63
N GLY A 262 14.35 -9.55 11.88
CA GLY A 262 14.72 -8.60 12.95
C GLY A 262 14.06 -7.21 12.83
N LEU A 263 13.17 -6.99 11.86
CA LEU A 263 12.45 -5.74 11.67
C LEU A 263 10.95 -5.89 11.99
N PHE A 264 10.40 -5.03 12.83
CA PHE A 264 8.96 -5.00 13.08
C PHE A 264 8.19 -4.37 11.89
N PRO A 265 6.87 -4.60 11.73
CA PRO A 265 6.14 -4.24 10.51
C PRO A 265 6.29 -2.77 10.06
N ALA A 266 6.28 -1.81 10.98
CA ALA A 266 6.47 -0.41 10.59
C ALA A 266 7.89 -0.14 10.07
N ALA A 267 8.94 -0.80 10.62
CA ALA A 267 10.30 -0.71 10.12
C ALA A 267 10.45 -1.36 8.73
N GLN A 268 9.75 -2.45 8.48
CA GLN A 268 9.71 -3.07 7.14
C GLN A 268 9.14 -2.12 6.10
N ARG A 269 8.05 -1.41 6.40
CA ARG A 269 7.47 -0.38 5.53
C ARG A 269 8.43 0.79 5.30
N GLN A 270 9.13 1.23 6.36
CA GLN A 270 10.14 2.29 6.23
C GLN A 270 11.33 1.83 5.38
N LEU A 271 11.75 0.56 5.50
CA LEU A 271 12.80 -0.01 4.66
C LEU A 271 12.44 0.09 3.17
N ILE A 272 11.21 -0.32 2.78
CA ILE A 272 10.74 -0.23 1.40
C ILE A 272 10.78 1.22 0.89
N LYS A 273 10.32 2.19 1.70
CA LYS A 273 10.35 3.62 1.33
C LYS A 273 11.77 4.13 1.13
N ILE A 274 12.68 3.83 2.06
CA ILE A 274 14.09 4.22 1.97
C ILE A 274 14.73 3.58 0.73
N LEU A 275 14.54 2.29 0.50
CA LEU A 275 15.08 1.61 -0.68
C LEU A 275 14.52 2.20 -1.98
N THR A 276 13.25 2.60 -2.02
CA THR A 276 12.65 3.25 -3.20
C THR A 276 13.36 4.58 -3.53
N GLU A 277 13.61 5.41 -2.52
CA GLU A 277 14.33 6.69 -2.67
C GLU A 277 15.77 6.44 -3.12
N GLU A 278 16.49 5.53 -2.45
CA GLU A 278 17.88 5.21 -2.78
C GLU A 278 18.04 4.56 -4.19
N CYS A 279 17.02 3.81 -4.66
CA CYS A 279 16.99 3.32 -6.03
C CYS A 279 17.00 4.45 -7.05
N ASP A 280 16.31 5.55 -6.78
CA ASP A 280 16.30 6.73 -7.66
C ASP A 280 17.62 7.51 -7.57
N ASP A 281 18.08 7.76 -6.36
CA ASP A 281 19.26 8.60 -6.12
C ASP A 281 20.57 7.91 -6.57
N LEU A 282 20.68 6.61 -6.34
CA LEU A 282 21.89 5.83 -6.62
C LEU A 282 21.78 4.94 -7.86
N ASN A 283 20.68 4.98 -8.59
CA ASN A 283 20.39 4.01 -9.66
C ASN A 283 20.59 2.56 -9.20
N LEU A 284 20.15 2.25 -7.98
CA LEU A 284 20.21 0.89 -7.45
C LEU A 284 19.09 0.03 -8.00
N GLN A 285 19.44 -1.24 -8.22
CA GLN A 285 18.46 -2.31 -8.34
C GLN A 285 18.53 -3.16 -7.07
N VAL A 286 17.38 -3.41 -6.46
CA VAL A 286 17.28 -4.21 -5.23
C VAL A 286 16.51 -5.49 -5.53
N ILE A 287 17.09 -6.65 -5.19
CA ILE A 287 16.37 -7.92 -5.19
C ILE A 287 16.44 -8.46 -3.77
N MET A 288 15.29 -8.72 -3.18
CA MET A 288 15.23 -9.19 -1.79
C MET A 288 14.27 -10.35 -1.63
N THR A 289 14.50 -11.17 -0.60
CA THR A 289 13.56 -12.21 -0.19
C THR A 289 12.85 -11.80 1.08
N SER A 290 11.61 -12.24 1.26
CA SER A 290 10.86 -12.06 2.50
C SER A 290 9.75 -13.11 2.65
N HIS A 291 9.41 -13.36 3.91
CA HIS A 291 8.22 -14.12 4.32
C HIS A 291 7.17 -13.21 4.98
N SER A 292 7.45 -11.92 5.16
CA SER A 292 6.58 -10.99 5.84
C SER A 292 5.35 -10.60 4.99
N PRO A 293 4.14 -10.84 5.48
CA PRO A 293 2.92 -10.37 4.83
C PRO A 293 2.94 -8.87 4.56
N THR A 294 3.47 -8.06 5.49
CA THR A 294 3.58 -6.60 5.35
C THR A 294 4.42 -6.19 4.14
N MET A 295 5.62 -6.78 3.98
CA MET A 295 6.49 -6.45 2.83
C MET A 295 5.90 -6.95 1.52
N ILE A 296 5.29 -8.13 1.54
CA ILE A 296 4.67 -8.74 0.35
C ILE A 296 3.50 -7.88 -0.13
N GLU A 297 2.64 -7.43 0.78
CA GLU A 297 1.51 -6.53 0.48
C GLU A 297 1.99 -5.20 -0.11
N ASP A 298 2.95 -4.54 0.54
CA ASP A 298 3.45 -3.23 0.10
C ASP A 298 4.09 -3.31 -1.30
N ILE A 299 4.93 -4.32 -1.58
CA ILE A 299 5.54 -4.50 -2.91
C ILE A 299 4.52 -4.99 -3.94
N HIS A 300 3.54 -5.81 -3.55
CA HIS A 300 2.44 -6.20 -4.44
C HIS A 300 1.66 -4.97 -4.92
N ASN A 301 1.31 -4.06 -4.01
CA ASN A 301 0.62 -2.82 -4.35
C ASN A 301 1.48 -1.92 -5.27
N LEU A 302 2.78 -1.78 -5.00
CA LEU A 302 3.69 -1.04 -5.88
C LEU A 302 3.81 -1.69 -7.26
N SER A 303 3.89 -3.02 -7.35
CA SER A 303 3.99 -3.75 -8.62
C SER A 303 2.72 -3.64 -9.47
N THR A 304 1.55 -3.55 -8.84
CA THR A 304 0.27 -3.30 -9.53
C THR A 304 0.22 -1.91 -10.16
N LEU A 305 0.83 -0.91 -9.50
CA LEU A 305 0.87 0.48 -10.00
C LEU A 305 1.97 0.68 -11.06
N ASP A 306 3.12 0.03 -10.90
CA ASP A 306 4.29 0.19 -11.76
C ASP A 306 5.10 -1.11 -11.85
N ALA A 307 4.60 -2.06 -12.64
CA ALA A 307 5.23 -3.37 -12.84
C ALA A 307 6.62 -3.30 -13.50
N ARG A 308 6.97 -2.18 -14.16
CA ARG A 308 8.30 -2.00 -14.75
C ARG A 308 9.37 -1.79 -13.70
N ASN A 309 9.05 -1.05 -12.65
CA ASN A 309 9.98 -0.70 -11.58
C ASN A 309 9.90 -1.66 -10.39
N TYR A 310 8.75 -2.26 -10.14
CA TYR A 310 8.51 -3.12 -8.99
C TYR A 310 7.96 -4.48 -9.42
N GLN A 311 8.50 -5.55 -8.84
CA GLN A 311 8.03 -6.91 -9.09
C GLN A 311 7.82 -7.66 -7.77
N ASN A 312 6.68 -8.33 -7.63
CA ASN A 312 6.38 -9.23 -6.54
C ASN A 312 6.27 -10.66 -7.09
N ILE A 313 7.29 -11.48 -6.86
CA ILE A 313 7.40 -12.84 -7.42
C ILE A 313 7.05 -13.84 -6.34
N TYR A 314 5.85 -14.39 -6.38
CA TYR A 314 5.41 -15.41 -5.44
C TYR A 314 5.74 -16.81 -5.93
N LEU A 315 6.62 -17.50 -5.19
CA LEU A 315 7.06 -18.88 -5.49
C LEU A 315 6.30 -19.86 -4.59
N THR A 316 5.74 -20.89 -5.20
CA THR A 316 5.03 -21.96 -4.49
C THR A 316 5.42 -23.34 -5.01
N ASP A 317 5.43 -24.32 -4.11
CA ASP A 317 5.60 -25.76 -4.38
C ASP A 317 4.33 -26.57 -4.04
N SER A 318 3.25 -25.88 -3.71
CA SER A 318 1.97 -26.51 -3.30
C SER A 318 1.39 -27.45 -4.36
N TYR A 319 1.82 -27.31 -5.61
CA TYR A 319 1.37 -28.15 -6.74
C TYR A 319 2.46 -29.08 -7.30
N GLY A 320 3.48 -29.40 -6.50
CA GLY A 320 4.61 -30.24 -6.89
C GLY A 320 5.87 -29.44 -7.22
N PRO A 321 6.31 -29.32 -8.49
CA PRO A 321 7.49 -28.50 -8.82
C PRO A 321 7.30 -27.03 -8.47
N ILE A 322 8.39 -26.37 -8.06
CA ILE A 322 8.38 -24.93 -7.76
C ILE A 322 7.92 -24.15 -9.00
N LYS A 323 6.92 -23.31 -8.82
CA LYS A 323 6.36 -22.43 -9.87
C LYS A 323 6.25 -21.00 -9.39
N ILE A 324 6.28 -20.07 -10.32
CA ILE A 324 5.79 -18.71 -10.08
C ILE A 324 4.27 -18.78 -10.11
N PHE A 325 3.64 -18.26 -9.08
CA PHE A 325 2.19 -18.14 -9.04
C PHE A 325 1.81 -16.82 -9.71
N GLU A 326 1.48 -16.91 -11.02
CA GLU A 326 1.22 -15.76 -11.88
C GLU A 326 -0.16 -15.16 -11.63
N ASN A 327 -0.29 -13.84 -11.83
CA ASN A 327 -1.55 -13.10 -11.72
C ASN A 327 -2.28 -13.30 -10.38
N VAL A 328 -1.52 -13.51 -9.31
CA VAL A 328 -2.10 -13.68 -7.98
C VAL A 328 -2.45 -12.36 -7.34
N THR A 329 -3.60 -12.35 -6.68
CA THR A 329 -4.04 -11.25 -5.83
C THR A 329 -3.43 -11.38 -4.44
N TRP A 330 -3.37 -10.24 -3.73
CA TRP A 330 -2.92 -10.26 -2.34
C TRP A 330 -3.67 -11.28 -1.45
N PRO A 331 -5.02 -11.36 -1.49
CA PRO A 331 -5.74 -12.38 -0.73
C PRO A 331 -5.36 -13.82 -1.04
N GLN A 332 -5.03 -14.14 -2.29
CA GLN A 332 -4.57 -15.49 -2.67
C GLN A 332 -3.19 -15.79 -2.10
N ILE A 333 -2.27 -14.81 -2.16
CA ILE A 333 -0.95 -14.92 -1.52
C ILE A 333 -1.12 -15.11 -0.01
N PHE A 334 -1.97 -14.28 0.62
CA PHE A 334 -2.25 -14.38 2.04
C PHE A 334 -2.81 -15.74 2.44
N ALA A 335 -3.77 -16.26 1.67
CA ALA A 335 -4.36 -17.59 1.89
C ALA A 335 -3.32 -18.71 1.81
N ASP A 336 -2.45 -18.70 0.81
CA ASP A 336 -1.41 -19.72 0.66
C ASP A 336 -0.35 -19.63 1.76
N LEU A 337 0.04 -18.41 2.18
CA LEU A 337 0.96 -18.20 3.30
C LEU A 337 0.42 -18.72 4.63
N HIS A 338 -0.87 -18.55 4.89
CA HIS A 338 -1.52 -18.94 6.14
C HIS A 338 -2.12 -20.36 6.08
N VAL A 339 -2.06 -21.01 4.91
CA VAL A 339 -2.69 -22.33 4.64
C VAL A 339 -4.17 -22.34 5.08
N GLN A 340 -4.87 -21.21 4.84
CA GLN A 340 -6.27 -21.04 5.20
C GLN A 340 -7.04 -20.53 3.97
N PRO A 341 -8.25 -21.08 3.70
CA PRO A 341 -9.09 -20.48 2.67
C PRO A 341 -9.36 -19.03 3.08
N VAL A 342 -9.17 -18.11 2.15
CA VAL A 342 -9.74 -16.78 2.30
C VAL A 342 -11.25 -16.97 2.18
N LEU A 343 -11.91 -17.13 3.31
CA LEU A 343 -13.31 -16.79 3.36
C LEU A 343 -13.34 -15.32 2.95
N VAL A 344 -14.01 -15.02 1.84
CA VAL A 344 -14.31 -13.65 1.45
C VAL A 344 -15.31 -13.13 2.49
N ASP A 345 -14.81 -12.95 3.70
CA ASP A 345 -15.53 -12.29 4.77
C ASP A 345 -15.37 -10.79 4.49
N THR A 346 -16.47 -10.07 4.56
CA THR A 346 -16.45 -8.60 4.51
C THR A 346 -15.46 -7.98 5.50
N ASN A 347 -15.01 -8.73 6.50
CA ASN A 347 -13.97 -8.33 7.45
C ASN A 347 -12.56 -8.17 6.83
N LEU A 348 -12.32 -8.69 5.61
CA LEU A 348 -11.07 -8.55 4.87
C LEU A 348 -11.07 -7.38 3.88
N LEU A 349 -12.24 -6.80 3.63
CA LEU A 349 -12.33 -5.59 2.81
C LEU A 349 -11.89 -4.39 3.67
N PRO A 350 -11.11 -3.45 3.12
CA PRO A 350 -10.79 -2.23 3.83
C PRO A 350 -12.07 -1.45 4.12
N GLN A 351 -12.12 -0.81 5.28
CA GLN A 351 -13.22 0.11 5.57
C GLN A 351 -13.02 1.40 4.80
N ILE A 352 -14.03 1.77 4.02
CA ILE A 352 -14.06 3.00 3.24
C ILE A 352 -14.57 4.14 4.13
N ASN A 353 -13.78 5.19 4.23
CA ASN A 353 -14.20 6.41 4.93
C ASN A 353 -15.38 7.05 4.20
N MET A 354 -16.44 7.33 4.96
CA MET A 354 -17.65 8.02 4.48
C MET A 354 -17.70 9.40 5.14
N TYR A 355 -17.60 10.43 4.34
CA TYR A 355 -17.70 11.82 4.77
C TYR A 355 -19.09 12.36 4.53
N PHE A 356 -19.56 13.24 5.40
CA PHE A 356 -20.90 13.84 5.35
C PHE A 356 -20.79 15.35 5.36
N GLU A 357 -21.75 16.05 4.74
CA GLU A 357 -21.81 17.50 4.77
C GLU A 357 -22.06 18.01 6.19
N ASP A 358 -23.04 17.38 6.88
CA ASP A 358 -23.36 17.68 8.27
C ASP A 358 -23.97 16.46 9.00
N LYS A 359 -24.44 16.70 10.22
CA LYS A 359 -25.07 15.67 11.06
C LYS A 359 -26.39 15.17 10.48
N GLU A 360 -27.18 16.05 9.91
CA GLU A 360 -28.49 15.74 9.32
C GLU A 360 -28.31 14.81 8.10
N ALA A 361 -27.29 15.04 7.28
CA ALA A 361 -26.91 14.16 6.18
C ALA A 361 -26.52 12.76 6.69
N TYR A 362 -25.72 12.69 7.77
CA TYR A 362 -25.38 11.42 8.40
C TYR A 362 -26.62 10.68 8.94
N ASP A 363 -27.51 11.37 9.65
CA ASP A 363 -28.71 10.78 10.25
C ASP A 363 -29.63 10.20 9.15
N PHE A 364 -29.76 10.90 8.03
CA PHE A 364 -30.56 10.43 6.89
C PHE A 364 -29.91 9.24 6.20
N TYR A 365 -28.61 9.30 5.92
CA TYR A 365 -27.83 8.16 5.41
C TYR A 365 -28.02 6.91 6.27
N ALA A 366 -27.84 7.04 7.58
CA ALA A 366 -27.96 5.93 8.54
C ALA A 366 -29.39 5.36 8.62
N ALA A 367 -30.40 6.16 8.31
CA ALA A 367 -31.77 5.69 8.19
C ALA A 367 -32.00 4.86 6.92
N ILE A 368 -31.36 5.20 5.80
CA ILE A 368 -31.51 4.48 4.54
C ILE A 368 -30.64 3.23 4.51
N ILE A 369 -29.34 3.35 4.88
CA ILE A 369 -28.35 2.26 4.80
C ILE A 369 -28.40 1.43 6.09
N THR A 370 -29.15 0.34 6.06
CA THR A 370 -29.28 -0.60 7.18
C THR A 370 -28.65 -1.95 6.92
N ASP A 371 -28.12 -2.14 5.71
CA ASP A 371 -27.45 -3.36 5.28
C ASP A 371 -26.18 -3.59 6.11
N ARG A 372 -26.14 -4.73 6.82
CA ARG A 372 -24.99 -5.10 7.66
C ARG A 372 -23.70 -5.29 6.86
N THR A 373 -23.82 -5.69 5.60
CA THR A 373 -22.67 -5.92 4.71
C THR A 373 -22.05 -4.59 4.33
N LEU A 374 -22.85 -3.59 3.95
CA LEU A 374 -22.37 -2.25 3.64
C LEU A 374 -21.76 -1.59 4.88
N ASN A 375 -22.43 -1.70 6.04
CA ASN A 375 -21.94 -1.11 7.30
C ASN A 375 -20.61 -1.71 7.78
N LYS A 376 -20.28 -2.95 7.41
CA LYS A 376 -18.98 -3.56 7.76
C LYS A 376 -17.81 -3.01 6.94
N VAL A 377 -18.06 -2.59 5.71
CA VAL A 377 -17.04 -2.05 4.80
C VAL A 377 -16.99 -0.53 4.78
N THR A 378 -17.75 0.13 5.65
CA THR A 378 -17.77 1.60 5.77
C THR A 378 -17.34 2.05 7.15
N ASN A 379 -16.57 3.14 7.19
CA ASN A 379 -16.21 3.88 8.39
C ASN A 379 -16.88 5.26 8.33
N LEU A 380 -17.96 5.44 9.12
CA LEU A 380 -18.79 6.64 9.07
C LEU A 380 -18.18 7.77 9.90
N LEU A 381 -17.63 8.80 9.25
CA LEU A 381 -16.94 9.92 9.90
C LEU A 381 -17.91 11.07 10.19
N LYS A 382 -18.85 10.84 11.09
CA LYS A 382 -19.91 11.79 11.50
C LYS A 382 -19.41 13.08 12.14
N ASP A 383 -18.21 13.04 12.73
CA ASP A 383 -17.60 14.17 13.45
C ASP A 383 -16.70 15.02 12.53
N VAL A 384 -16.57 14.65 11.25
CA VAL A 384 -15.81 15.38 10.23
C VAL A 384 -16.81 15.93 9.22
N ALA A 385 -17.18 17.18 9.40
CA ALA A 385 -18.13 17.90 8.53
C ALA A 385 -17.43 19.07 7.81
N LEU A 386 -17.51 19.08 6.49
CA LEU A 386 -17.09 20.18 5.63
C LEU A 386 -18.26 20.53 4.71
N GLY A 387 -18.45 21.83 4.41
CA GLY A 387 -19.48 22.24 3.45
C GLY A 387 -19.22 21.64 2.05
N CYS A 388 -20.27 21.50 1.24
CA CYS A 388 -20.20 20.90 -0.10
C CYS A 388 -19.10 21.52 -0.97
N SER A 389 -18.95 22.85 -0.94
CA SER A 389 -17.97 23.59 -1.74
C SER A 389 -16.51 23.20 -1.38
N GLU A 390 -16.23 22.92 -0.12
CA GLU A 390 -14.90 22.47 0.35
C GLU A 390 -14.61 21.06 -0.14
N TYR A 391 -15.55 20.13 -0.02
CA TYR A 391 -15.38 18.78 -0.56
C TYR A 391 -15.15 18.78 -2.07
N ILE A 392 -15.95 19.55 -2.83
CA ILE A 392 -15.79 19.67 -4.28
C ILE A 392 -14.39 20.21 -4.64
N LYS A 393 -13.90 21.23 -3.94
CA LYS A 393 -12.53 21.75 -4.13
C LYS A 393 -11.45 20.69 -3.88
N LEU A 394 -11.61 19.86 -2.86
CA LEU A 394 -10.67 18.77 -2.54
C LEU A 394 -10.65 17.71 -3.65
N VAL A 395 -11.81 17.35 -4.20
CA VAL A 395 -11.94 16.43 -5.33
C VAL A 395 -11.33 17.00 -6.61
N ILE A 396 -11.63 18.27 -6.94
CA ILE A 396 -11.06 18.97 -8.12
C ILE A 396 -9.53 19.03 -8.03
N ARG A 397 -8.97 19.22 -6.84
CA ARG A 397 -7.51 19.21 -6.60
C ARG A 397 -6.91 17.82 -6.65
N LYS A 398 -7.71 16.78 -6.93
CA LYS A 398 -7.29 15.37 -7.06
C LYS A 398 -6.55 14.85 -5.82
N ILE A 399 -7.01 15.25 -4.64
CA ILE A 399 -6.47 14.68 -3.39
C ILE A 399 -6.93 13.23 -3.29
N PRO A 400 -6.01 12.23 -3.23
CA PRO A 400 -6.35 10.81 -3.36
C PRO A 400 -7.43 10.33 -2.38
N GLU A 401 -7.41 10.84 -1.13
CA GLU A 401 -8.42 10.50 -0.13
C GLU A 401 -9.83 10.81 -0.64
N PHE A 402 -10.05 12.00 -1.20
CA PHE A 402 -11.39 12.47 -1.60
C PHE A 402 -11.76 12.11 -3.04
N THR A 403 -10.79 11.70 -3.86
CA THR A 403 -11.02 11.41 -5.29
C THR A 403 -11.29 9.93 -5.54
N SER A 404 -10.64 9.03 -4.79
CA SER A 404 -10.67 7.60 -5.09
C SER A 404 -10.70 6.68 -3.87
N ARG A 405 -10.31 7.14 -2.66
CA ARG A 405 -10.16 6.27 -1.48
C ARG A 405 -11.28 6.34 -0.47
N SER A 406 -12.17 7.31 -0.61
CA SER A 406 -13.32 7.50 0.26
C SER A 406 -14.56 7.88 -0.54
N LEU A 407 -15.71 7.95 0.11
CA LEU A 407 -16.95 8.47 -0.44
C LEU A 407 -17.42 9.68 0.35
N ILE A 408 -18.03 10.63 -0.35
CA ILE A 408 -18.58 11.86 0.19
C ILE A 408 -20.07 11.83 -0.07
N ILE A 409 -20.86 11.99 0.98
CA ILE A 409 -22.32 12.07 0.91
C ILE A 409 -22.71 13.53 1.09
N LEU A 410 -23.27 14.12 0.03
CA LEU A 410 -23.74 15.49 0.00
C LEU A 410 -25.27 15.55 0.01
N ASP A 411 -25.81 16.71 0.38
CA ASP A 411 -27.23 16.97 0.37
C ASP A 411 -27.85 16.87 -1.04
N GLY A 412 -29.15 16.65 -1.12
CA GLY A 412 -29.86 16.44 -2.38
C GLY A 412 -29.93 17.68 -3.27
N ASP A 413 -29.88 18.87 -2.68
CA ASP A 413 -29.95 20.18 -3.37
C ASP A 413 -28.66 20.65 -4.03
N VAL A 414 -27.53 19.92 -3.80
CA VAL A 414 -26.23 20.31 -4.37
C VAL A 414 -26.24 20.15 -5.89
N GLU A 415 -25.94 21.25 -6.59
CA GLU A 415 -25.79 21.26 -8.04
C GLU A 415 -24.35 20.88 -8.47
N SER A 416 -24.18 20.46 -9.74
CA SER A 416 -22.87 20.31 -10.40
C SER A 416 -21.89 19.29 -9.79
N VAL A 417 -22.38 18.15 -9.32
CA VAL A 417 -21.53 17.01 -8.87
C VAL A 417 -21.43 15.88 -9.91
N GLU A 418 -22.01 16.08 -11.10
CA GLU A 418 -21.93 15.10 -12.19
C GLU A 418 -20.48 14.88 -12.63
N GLY A 419 -20.11 13.60 -12.75
CA GLY A 419 -18.75 13.18 -13.16
C GLY A 419 -17.78 12.91 -12.01
N PHE A 420 -18.13 13.13 -10.74
CA PHE A 420 -17.30 12.77 -9.59
C PHE A 420 -17.72 11.40 -9.02
N SER A 421 -16.95 10.36 -9.28
CA SER A 421 -17.25 8.98 -8.82
C SER A 421 -17.20 8.79 -7.30
N SER A 422 -16.58 9.72 -6.57
CA SER A 422 -16.45 9.70 -5.10
C SER A 422 -17.53 10.50 -4.37
N ILE A 423 -18.44 11.16 -5.09
CA ILE A 423 -19.53 11.95 -4.50
C ILE A 423 -20.87 11.28 -4.81
N ILE A 424 -21.70 11.14 -3.79
CA ILE A 424 -23.06 10.60 -3.88
C ILE A 424 -24.00 11.59 -3.22
N LYS A 425 -25.10 11.92 -3.89
CA LYS A 425 -26.14 12.81 -3.36
C LYS A 425 -27.18 12.03 -2.59
N LEU A 426 -27.61 12.56 -1.46
CA LEU A 426 -28.79 12.09 -0.76
C LEU A 426 -30.04 12.19 -1.63
N PRO A 427 -31.04 11.34 -1.44
CA PRO A 427 -32.25 11.38 -2.24
C PRO A 427 -33.09 12.64 -1.93
N GLY A 428 -33.79 13.11 -2.93
CA GLY A 428 -34.60 14.33 -2.86
C GLY A 428 -33.88 15.54 -3.46
N ALA A 429 -34.59 16.68 -3.50
CA ALA A 429 -34.10 17.94 -4.04
C ALA A 429 -33.87 19.01 -2.96
N LEU A 430 -34.04 18.66 -1.69
CA LEU A 430 -33.90 19.52 -0.53
C LEU A 430 -32.83 18.99 0.43
N PRO A 431 -32.20 19.86 1.25
CA PRO A 431 -31.38 19.43 2.39
C PRO A 431 -32.20 18.53 3.34
N PRO A 432 -31.56 17.59 4.06
CA PRO A 432 -32.26 16.61 4.90
C PRO A 432 -33.19 17.19 5.97
N ASP A 433 -32.84 18.33 6.56
CA ASP A 433 -33.66 19.02 7.55
C ASP A 433 -34.93 19.63 6.92
N GLN A 434 -34.86 20.13 5.70
CA GLN A 434 -35.99 20.65 4.94
C GLN A 434 -36.85 19.51 4.38
N LEU A 435 -36.21 18.49 3.80
CA LEU A 435 -36.89 17.32 3.26
C LEU A 435 -37.75 16.63 4.33
N ILE A 436 -37.22 16.45 5.54
CA ILE A 436 -37.94 15.78 6.61
C ILE A 436 -39.06 16.67 7.18
N PHE A 437 -38.87 17.99 7.19
CA PHE A 437 -39.93 18.93 7.54
C PHE A 437 -41.10 18.82 6.56
N GLU A 438 -40.85 18.94 5.25
CA GLU A 438 -41.89 18.82 4.22
C GLU A 438 -42.60 17.49 4.30
N PHE A 439 -41.88 16.37 4.42
CA PHE A 439 -42.45 15.05 4.56
C PHE A 439 -43.40 14.94 5.75
N LEU A 440 -42.99 15.39 6.93
CA LEU A 440 -43.80 15.35 8.14
C LEU A 440 -45.00 16.30 8.06
N TYR A 441 -44.83 17.44 7.42
CA TYR A 441 -45.94 18.38 7.20
C TYR A 441 -47.06 17.74 6.32
N ASN A 442 -46.64 17.14 5.21
CA ASN A 442 -47.50 16.50 4.23
C ASN A 442 -48.04 15.12 4.66
N LEU A 443 -47.49 14.55 5.76
CA LEU A 443 -47.91 13.24 6.23
C LEU A 443 -49.35 13.30 6.81
N ASP A 444 -50.20 12.38 6.35
CA ASP A 444 -51.60 12.27 6.81
C ASP A 444 -51.67 12.22 8.34
N PRO A 445 -52.55 13.03 8.99
CA PRO A 445 -52.74 13.01 10.43
C PRO A 445 -53.13 11.63 11.00
N ALA A 446 -53.72 10.76 10.19
CA ALA A 446 -54.10 9.38 10.57
C ALA A 446 -52.95 8.38 10.42
N ASP A 447 -51.81 8.77 9.83
CA ASP A 447 -50.66 7.87 9.58
C ASP A 447 -50.19 7.18 10.89
N PRO A 448 -49.90 5.87 10.83
CA PRO A 448 -49.38 5.12 11.97
C PRO A 448 -48.12 5.72 12.63
N TYR A 449 -47.32 6.49 11.91
CA TYR A 449 -46.15 7.18 12.43
C TYR A 449 -46.51 8.06 13.65
N TRP A 450 -47.64 8.76 13.61
CA TRP A 450 -48.09 9.66 14.66
C TRP A 450 -48.58 8.94 15.94
N LYS A 451 -48.80 7.60 15.85
CA LYS A 451 -49.22 6.76 16.98
C LYS A 451 -48.04 6.13 17.74
N ASN A 452 -46.94 6.87 17.87
CA ASN A 452 -45.72 6.39 18.55
C ASN A 452 -45.82 6.55 20.08
N ALA A 453 -45.12 5.67 20.81
CA ALA A 453 -45.14 5.64 22.28
C ALA A 453 -44.47 6.88 22.93
N SER A 454 -43.81 7.76 22.16
CA SER A 454 -43.18 8.98 22.65
C SER A 454 -44.14 10.18 22.69
N GLY A 455 -45.39 10.01 22.20
CA GLY A 455 -46.34 11.11 22.09
C GLY A 455 -45.97 12.20 21.10
N PHE A 456 -45.08 11.91 20.15
CA PHE A 456 -44.74 12.81 19.07
C PHE A 456 -45.83 12.74 18.00
N THR A 457 -46.80 13.62 18.12
CA THR A 457 -47.98 13.68 17.25
C THR A 457 -47.85 14.85 16.26
N LYS A 458 -48.73 14.88 15.20
CA LYS A 458 -48.71 16.00 14.25
C LYS A 458 -48.88 17.36 14.92
N PRO A 459 -49.77 17.59 15.92
CA PRO A 459 -49.82 18.85 16.65
C PRO A 459 -48.51 19.21 17.38
N VAL A 460 -47.80 18.22 17.94
CA VAL A 460 -46.50 18.46 18.58
C VAL A 460 -45.45 18.87 17.54
N PHE A 461 -45.43 18.24 16.39
CA PHE A 461 -44.59 18.61 15.26
C PHE A 461 -44.90 20.03 14.78
N LEU A 462 -46.15 20.38 14.52
CA LEU A 462 -46.56 21.73 14.09
C LEU A 462 -46.11 22.80 15.08
N SER A 463 -46.28 22.55 16.39
CA SER A 463 -45.78 23.47 17.44
C SER A 463 -44.27 23.62 17.44
N LEU A 464 -43.52 22.59 17.01
CA LEU A 464 -42.04 22.69 16.83
C LEU A 464 -41.67 23.58 15.66
N CYS A 465 -42.50 23.61 14.62
CA CYS A 465 -42.26 24.26 13.34
C CYS A 465 -42.94 25.63 13.20
N GLU A 466 -43.61 26.11 14.24
CA GLU A 466 -44.38 27.38 14.21
C GLU A 466 -43.59 28.52 13.57
N LYS A 467 -42.33 28.71 13.96
CA LYS A 467 -41.46 29.76 13.39
C LYS A 467 -41.13 29.57 11.92
N ILE A 468 -41.11 28.34 11.42
CA ILE A 468 -40.89 28.04 10.01
C ILE A 468 -42.16 28.40 9.24
N SER A 469 -43.30 27.96 9.76
CA SER A 469 -44.62 28.25 9.16
C SER A 469 -44.90 29.76 9.11
N ASP A 470 -44.59 30.50 10.19
CA ASP A 470 -44.74 31.96 10.26
C ASP A 470 -43.87 32.70 9.22
N VAL A 471 -42.61 32.29 9.09
CA VAL A 471 -41.66 32.96 8.18
C VAL A 471 -41.96 32.66 6.70
N LEU A 472 -42.40 31.45 6.41
CA LEU A 472 -42.77 31.03 5.04
C LEU A 472 -44.24 31.31 4.72
N GLU A 473 -44.99 31.95 5.63
CA GLU A 473 -46.42 32.29 5.48
C GLU A 473 -47.27 31.07 5.06
N ILE A 474 -47.00 29.90 5.66
CA ILE A 474 -47.76 28.68 5.35
C ILE A 474 -49.14 28.80 5.94
N ASP A 475 -50.19 28.69 5.08
CA ASP A 475 -51.57 28.72 5.54
C ASP A 475 -51.86 27.45 6.38
N PRO A 476 -52.33 27.60 7.64
CA PRO A 476 -52.69 26.46 8.46
C PRO A 476 -53.81 25.57 7.86
N ALA A 477 -54.51 26.04 6.85
CA ALA A 477 -55.54 25.31 6.11
C ALA A 477 -54.95 24.39 5.01
N ASP A 478 -53.67 24.58 4.64
CA ASP A 478 -53.00 23.75 3.64
C ASP A 478 -52.61 22.41 4.22
N ASP A 479 -53.25 21.36 3.74
CA ASP A 479 -52.93 19.97 4.14
C ASP A 479 -51.58 19.49 3.55
N GLN A 480 -51.10 20.06 2.45
CA GLN A 480 -49.86 19.75 1.73
C GLN A 480 -49.16 21.01 1.25
N ILE A 481 -47.85 20.99 1.29
CA ILE A 481 -46.98 22.08 0.83
C ILE A 481 -45.94 21.54 -0.15
N ASP A 482 -45.51 22.43 -1.09
CA ASP A 482 -44.27 22.27 -1.85
C ASP A 482 -43.25 23.27 -1.25
N LEU A 483 -42.33 22.72 -0.45
CA LEU A 483 -41.37 23.52 0.29
C LEU A 483 -40.38 24.23 -0.66
N ALA A 484 -40.03 23.59 -1.77
CA ALA A 484 -39.13 24.18 -2.75
C ALA A 484 -39.76 25.44 -3.39
N GLU A 485 -41.05 25.37 -3.73
CA GLU A 485 -41.82 26.51 -4.27
C GLU A 485 -41.96 27.62 -3.23
N LEU A 486 -42.31 27.29 -1.98
CA LEU A 486 -42.41 28.26 -0.89
C LEU A 486 -41.10 29.01 -0.64
N ILE A 487 -39.97 28.26 -0.59
CA ILE A 487 -38.65 28.89 -0.42
C ILE A 487 -38.28 29.76 -1.63
N ALA A 488 -38.59 29.33 -2.85
CA ALA A 488 -38.37 30.15 -4.06
C ALA A 488 -39.16 31.47 -4.01
N THR A 489 -40.45 31.40 -3.69
CA THR A 489 -41.32 32.57 -3.54
C THR A 489 -40.82 33.49 -2.43
N PHE A 490 -40.40 32.94 -1.30
CA PHE A 490 -39.82 33.71 -0.19
C PHE A 490 -38.53 34.45 -0.62
N ARG A 491 -37.67 33.79 -1.40
CA ARG A 491 -36.43 34.41 -1.93
C ARG A 491 -36.71 35.58 -2.87
N GLU A 492 -37.73 35.49 -3.71
CA GLU A 492 -38.13 36.54 -4.62
C GLU A 492 -38.68 37.79 -3.88
N THR A 493 -39.37 37.57 -2.77
CA THR A 493 -40.02 38.63 -2.00
C THR A 493 -39.13 39.27 -0.93
N SER A 494 -38.25 38.52 -0.30
CA SER A 494 -37.50 38.91 0.91
C SER A 494 -36.03 39.28 0.67
N GLY A 495 -35.47 39.12 -0.51
CA GLY A 495 -34.12 39.55 -0.87
C GLY A 495 -33.00 38.78 -0.13
N SER A 496 -32.41 39.37 0.91
CA SER A 496 -31.22 38.78 1.60
C SER A 496 -31.54 37.90 2.82
N GLU A 497 -32.80 37.58 3.10
CA GLU A 497 -33.20 36.82 4.31
C GLU A 497 -33.08 35.29 4.24
N ASP A 498 -32.47 34.73 3.19
CA ASP A 498 -32.28 33.28 3.00
C ASP A 498 -31.54 32.61 4.17
N GLN A 499 -30.59 33.30 4.78
CA GLN A 499 -29.88 32.79 5.96
C GLN A 499 -30.80 32.66 7.20
N ARG A 500 -31.83 33.48 7.31
CA ARG A 500 -32.78 33.40 8.42
C ARG A 500 -33.67 32.17 8.32
N VAL A 501 -34.20 31.90 7.12
CA VAL A 501 -34.98 30.68 6.85
C VAL A 501 -34.16 29.42 7.16
N ARG A 502 -32.94 29.37 6.62
CA ARG A 502 -32.02 28.22 6.87
C ARG A 502 -31.74 28.02 8.36
N SER A 503 -31.61 29.09 9.14
CA SER A 503 -31.40 29.00 10.59
C SER A 503 -32.58 28.37 11.33
N HIS A 504 -33.81 28.62 10.88
CA HIS A 504 -35.00 28.02 11.48
C HIS A 504 -35.06 26.50 11.26
N PHE A 505 -34.73 26.00 10.05
CA PHE A 505 -34.64 24.57 9.77
C PHE A 505 -33.54 23.91 10.60
N LYS A 506 -32.37 24.53 10.73
CA LYS A 506 -31.29 24.03 11.60
C LYS A 506 -31.68 24.01 13.08
N ASN A 507 -32.49 24.99 13.55
CA ASN A 507 -33.01 24.99 14.91
C ASN A 507 -34.05 23.88 15.13
N PHE A 508 -34.92 23.63 14.15
CA PHE A 508 -35.86 22.51 14.15
C PHE A 508 -35.10 21.17 14.24
N ALA A 509 -34.10 20.94 13.40
CA ALA A 509 -33.30 19.71 13.42
C ALA A 509 -32.52 19.50 14.75
N LYS A 510 -32.17 20.58 15.45
CA LYS A 510 -31.49 20.56 16.75
C LYS A 510 -32.42 20.53 17.96
N ASP A 511 -33.73 20.68 17.77
CA ASP A 511 -34.67 20.60 18.91
C ASP A 511 -34.60 19.25 19.59
N LYS A 512 -34.53 19.25 20.92
CA LYS A 512 -34.35 18.02 21.73
C LYS A 512 -35.43 16.98 21.49
N ARG A 513 -36.67 17.41 21.21
CA ARG A 513 -37.81 16.53 20.92
C ARG A 513 -37.59 15.81 19.60
N PHE A 514 -37.23 16.56 18.55
CA PHE A 514 -36.88 16.00 17.24
C PHE A 514 -35.67 15.07 17.29
N VAL A 515 -34.57 15.50 17.92
CA VAL A 515 -33.36 14.70 18.11
C VAL A 515 -33.65 13.40 18.84
N SER A 516 -34.54 13.41 19.85
CA SER A 516 -34.95 12.19 20.56
C SER A 516 -35.70 11.21 19.67
N MET A 517 -36.44 11.68 18.66
CA MET A 517 -37.10 10.86 17.67
C MET A 517 -36.11 10.27 16.66
N VAL A 518 -35.19 11.06 16.17
CA VAL A 518 -34.12 10.62 15.24
C VAL A 518 -33.24 9.55 15.91
N SER A 519 -32.87 9.74 17.16
CA SER A 519 -32.08 8.78 17.95
C SER A 519 -32.88 7.56 18.43
N GLY A 520 -34.18 7.56 18.24
CA GLY A 520 -35.10 6.51 18.69
C GLY A 520 -35.07 5.25 17.81
N GLY A 521 -35.80 4.21 18.22
CA GLY A 521 -35.96 2.99 17.42
C GLY A 521 -36.65 3.27 16.08
N ALA A 522 -36.55 2.31 15.16
CA ALA A 522 -37.03 2.44 13.76
C ALA A 522 -38.46 2.98 13.61
N ALA A 523 -39.38 2.63 14.52
CA ALA A 523 -40.77 3.08 14.49
C ALA A 523 -40.95 4.57 14.87
N LYS A 524 -39.95 5.17 15.54
CA LYS A 524 -39.99 6.57 15.99
C LYS A 524 -39.21 7.52 15.10
N ASN A 525 -38.19 6.99 14.40
CA ASN A 525 -37.28 7.79 13.60
C ASN A 525 -37.97 8.36 12.35
N PRO A 526 -38.07 9.67 12.18
CA PRO A 526 -38.78 10.32 11.07
C PRO A 526 -38.14 10.01 9.72
N TYR A 527 -36.79 9.91 9.62
CA TYR A 527 -36.12 9.50 8.39
C TYR A 527 -36.46 8.06 8.01
N ARG A 528 -36.66 7.18 8.98
CA ARG A 528 -37.14 5.80 8.70
C ARG A 528 -38.60 5.78 8.21
N ALA A 529 -39.42 6.67 8.71
CA ALA A 529 -40.79 6.86 8.20
C ALA A 529 -40.72 7.33 6.74
N TRP A 530 -39.85 8.30 6.42
CA TRP A 530 -39.63 8.75 5.05
C TRP A 530 -39.21 7.59 4.14
N VAL A 531 -38.24 6.78 4.55
CA VAL A 531 -37.79 5.59 3.79
C VAL A 531 -38.93 4.61 3.51
N LYS A 532 -39.84 4.44 4.45
CA LYS A 532 -41.00 3.56 4.28
C LYS A 532 -41.99 4.10 3.23
N HIS A 533 -42.17 5.41 3.17
CA HIS A 533 -43.06 6.07 2.21
C HIS A 533 -42.43 6.29 0.84
N ASN A 534 -41.08 6.27 0.75
CA ASN A 534 -40.32 6.48 -0.47
C ASN A 534 -39.37 5.29 -0.77
N PRO A 535 -39.90 4.05 -0.92
CA PRO A 535 -39.05 2.86 -1.04
C PRO A 535 -38.19 2.85 -2.31
N GLU A 536 -38.68 3.43 -3.42
CA GLU A 536 -37.98 3.47 -4.69
C GLU A 536 -36.76 4.42 -4.61
N LEU A 537 -36.91 5.62 -4.06
CA LEU A 537 -35.83 6.57 -3.87
C LEU A 537 -34.77 6.02 -2.90
N ALA A 538 -35.21 5.36 -1.83
CA ALA A 538 -34.32 4.73 -0.89
C ALA A 538 -33.57 3.53 -1.52
N ALA A 539 -34.20 2.77 -2.40
CA ALA A 539 -33.55 1.68 -3.12
C ALA A 539 -32.54 2.19 -4.14
N ALA A 540 -32.86 3.23 -4.90
CA ALA A 540 -31.93 3.87 -5.84
C ALA A 540 -30.67 4.38 -5.12
N PHE A 541 -30.83 5.07 -3.99
CA PHE A 541 -29.73 5.57 -3.20
C PHE A 541 -28.85 4.42 -2.64
N ARG A 542 -29.44 3.31 -2.16
CA ARG A 542 -28.67 2.13 -1.73
C ARG A 542 -27.82 1.59 -2.87
N GLU A 543 -28.36 1.56 -4.08
CA GLU A 543 -27.61 1.09 -5.25
C GLU A 543 -26.47 2.03 -5.63
N ASP A 544 -26.68 3.34 -5.55
CA ASP A 544 -25.64 4.32 -5.81
C ASP A 544 -24.49 4.23 -4.78
N VAL A 545 -24.82 4.00 -3.51
CA VAL A 545 -23.81 3.72 -2.46
C VAL A 545 -23.06 2.42 -2.76
N ARG A 546 -23.73 1.35 -3.21
CA ARG A 546 -23.05 0.09 -3.62
C ARG A 546 -22.11 0.32 -4.79
N LYS A 547 -22.55 1.04 -5.81
CA LYS A 547 -21.71 1.38 -6.98
C LYS A 547 -20.50 2.24 -6.57
N GLY A 548 -20.71 3.25 -5.74
CA GLY A 548 -19.65 4.09 -5.21
C GLY A 548 -18.62 3.28 -4.41
N LEU A 549 -19.07 2.44 -3.47
CA LEU A 549 -18.20 1.55 -2.69
C LEU A 549 -17.41 0.60 -3.59
N ARG A 550 -18.05 0.01 -4.60
CA ARG A 550 -17.37 -0.83 -5.60
C ARG A 550 -16.28 -0.08 -6.33
N SER A 551 -16.61 1.10 -6.85
CA SER A 551 -15.65 1.95 -7.57
C SER A 551 -14.47 2.31 -6.67
N THR A 552 -14.73 2.70 -5.43
CA THR A 552 -13.70 3.07 -4.45
C THR A 552 -12.82 1.88 -4.06
N LEU A 553 -13.39 0.71 -3.83
CA LEU A 553 -12.65 -0.51 -3.51
C LEU A 553 -11.76 -0.96 -4.67
N ILE A 554 -12.25 -0.89 -5.91
CA ILE A 554 -11.47 -1.26 -7.11
C ILE A 554 -10.38 -0.20 -7.38
N ASN A 555 -10.78 1.05 -7.57
CA ASN A 555 -9.90 2.10 -8.09
C ASN A 555 -9.00 2.71 -7.02
N GLY A 556 -9.48 2.82 -5.79
CA GLY A 556 -8.77 3.45 -4.68
C GLY A 556 -7.98 2.48 -3.80
N HIS A 557 -8.43 1.23 -3.70
CA HIS A 557 -7.86 0.21 -2.82
C HIS A 557 -7.36 -1.03 -3.57
N GLY A 558 -7.49 -1.10 -4.91
CA GLY A 558 -6.96 -2.18 -5.72
C GLY A 558 -7.65 -3.55 -5.50
N ILE A 559 -8.88 -3.56 -5.01
CA ILE A 559 -9.63 -4.81 -4.75
C ILE A 559 -10.21 -5.34 -6.06
N GLU A 560 -10.01 -6.62 -6.33
CA GLU A 560 -10.57 -7.24 -7.53
C GLU A 560 -12.10 -7.31 -7.53
N SER A 561 -12.72 -7.03 -8.66
CA SER A 561 -14.17 -7.06 -8.85
C SER A 561 -14.81 -8.40 -8.44
N ALA A 562 -14.09 -9.51 -8.63
CA ALA A 562 -14.55 -10.85 -8.25
C ALA A 562 -14.79 -11.00 -6.73
N MET A 563 -14.03 -10.28 -5.90
CA MET A 563 -14.16 -10.29 -4.44
C MET A 563 -15.35 -9.47 -3.94
N LEU A 564 -15.88 -8.57 -4.76
CA LEU A 564 -16.96 -7.66 -4.39
C LEU A 564 -18.36 -8.25 -4.58
N LYS A 565 -18.48 -9.51 -5.04
CA LYS A 565 -19.78 -10.23 -5.13
C LYS A 565 -20.50 -10.32 -3.78
N VAL A 566 -19.78 -10.24 -2.68
CA VAL A 566 -20.34 -10.22 -1.34
C VAL A 566 -21.19 -8.97 -1.07
N LEU A 567 -20.93 -7.86 -1.77
CA LEU A 567 -21.71 -6.63 -1.67
C LEU A 567 -23.06 -6.72 -2.41
N ASP A 568 -23.22 -7.71 -3.31
CA ASP A 568 -24.42 -7.89 -4.12
C ASP A 568 -25.45 -8.84 -3.49
N ALA A 569 -25.04 -9.63 -2.47
CA ALA A 569 -25.93 -10.61 -1.84
C ALA A 569 -27.02 -9.91 -1.01
N PRO A 570 -28.32 -10.12 -1.32
CA PRO A 570 -29.40 -9.62 -0.47
C PRO A 570 -29.29 -10.23 0.94
N ASP A 571 -29.65 -9.45 1.96
CA ASP A 571 -29.54 -9.82 3.38
C ASP A 571 -30.31 -11.13 3.73
N ASP A 572 -31.33 -11.51 2.93
CA ASP A 572 -32.16 -12.68 3.14
C ASP A 572 -31.52 -14.04 2.80
N GLN A 573 -30.46 -14.08 2.00
CA GLN A 573 -29.79 -15.35 1.67
C GLN A 573 -28.80 -15.86 2.73
N LYS A 574 -28.51 -15.09 3.77
CA LYS A 574 -27.58 -15.47 4.87
C LYS A 574 -28.21 -16.39 5.96
N LYS A 575 -29.47 -16.73 5.86
CA LYS A 575 -30.12 -17.65 6.83
C LYS A 575 -29.89 -19.14 6.56
N LEU A 576 -29.13 -19.49 5.51
CA LEU A 576 -28.91 -20.89 5.08
C LEU A 576 -27.47 -21.37 5.23
N VAL A 577 -26.72 -20.91 6.24
CA VAL A 577 -25.51 -21.64 6.64
C VAL A 577 -25.91 -22.60 7.77
N PRO A 578 -25.82 -23.91 7.57
CA PRO A 578 -26.08 -24.88 8.64
C PRO A 578 -25.07 -24.64 9.77
N LYS A 579 -25.54 -24.49 11.00
CA LYS A 579 -24.71 -24.60 12.18
C LYS A 579 -24.08 -25.99 12.15
N VAL A 580 -22.76 -26.07 12.03
CA VAL A 580 -22.00 -27.28 12.29
C VAL A 580 -22.23 -27.62 13.76
N PRO A 581 -22.72 -28.83 14.11
CA PRO A 581 -22.78 -29.25 15.51
C PRO A 581 -21.38 -29.37 16.09
N GLY A 582 -21.19 -28.88 17.31
CA GLY A 582 -19.91 -28.88 18.04
C GLY A 582 -19.38 -30.24 18.43
#